data_afe6bd3be35ed5bbc0cadfb9394ee3da
#
_entry.id   afe6bd3be35ed5bbc0cadfb9394ee3da
#
_cell.length_a   1.000
_cell.length_b   1.000
_cell.length_c   1.000
_cell.angle_alpha   90.00
_cell.angle_beta   90.00
_cell.angle_gamma   90.00
#
_symmetry.space_group_name_H-M   'P 1'
#
loop_
_entity.id
_entity.type
_entity.pdbx_description
1 polymer ?
#
loop_
_entity_poly.entity_id
_entity_poly.type
_entity_poly.pdbx_seq_one_letter_code
_entity_poly.pdbx_strand_id
1 'polypeptide(L)'
;ALNYTWSTVLCLAFLLVYTKVRQMEKVNWGVAFLLFLLGVISGWTHESLVIGISGALFIIYCVQYNKRKPKSPEIALVAGFWLGTLLLCLSPAARGRASFDHPSIWETFLLIIGELRAFYVLLFLLVYTFFREKRNNNNHTLRKFFYDNQLYFYIILIELVFSLVIGFRNVRQLFGIELFSVVILIKLISEQTSFNAVWCRSVSIVAASAIVLHMAFVIPCATRTHAQFQDIVTTYLHSEDG
;
A
#
# COMPACT_ATOMS: atom_id res chain seq x y z
N ALA A 1 -5.91 10.12 11.23
CA ALA A 1 -4.47 9.76 11.03
C ALA A 1 -4.15 8.38 11.62
N LEU A 2 -4.51 8.08 12.87
CA LEU A 2 -4.21 6.80 13.54
C LEU A 2 -4.69 5.57 12.75
N ASN A 3 -5.90 5.58 12.19
CA ASN A 3 -6.44 4.45 11.44
C ASN A 3 -5.59 4.07 10.22
N TYR A 4 -5.05 5.06 9.50
CA TYR A 4 -4.20 4.78 8.33
C TYR A 4 -2.86 4.16 8.73
N THR A 5 -2.25 4.63 9.83
CA THR A 5 -0.97 4.09 10.31
C THR A 5 -1.10 2.62 10.70
N TRP A 6 -2.12 2.26 11.48
CA TRP A 6 -2.34 0.87 11.88
C TRP A 6 -2.67 -0.04 10.69
N SER A 7 -3.53 0.42 9.79
CA SER A 7 -3.85 -0.33 8.57
C SER A 7 -2.60 -0.60 7.72
N THR A 8 -1.74 0.41 7.59
CA THR A 8 -0.47 0.28 6.86
C THR A 8 0.45 -0.73 7.51
N VAL A 9 0.63 -0.65 8.83
CA VAL A 9 1.48 -1.60 9.57
C VAL A 9 0.98 -3.02 9.41
N LEU A 10 -0.33 -3.26 9.52
CA LEU A 10 -0.93 -4.57 9.34
C LEU A 10 -0.77 -5.11 7.92
N CYS A 11 -1.01 -4.28 6.90
CA CYS A 11 -0.80 -4.67 5.51
C CYS A 11 0.67 -4.96 5.19
N LEU A 12 1.61 -4.15 5.68
CA LEU A 12 3.04 -4.41 5.51
C LEU A 12 3.49 -5.67 6.25
N ALA A 13 2.99 -5.89 7.48
CA ALA A 13 3.26 -7.12 8.23
C ALA A 13 2.71 -8.35 7.49
N PHE A 14 1.49 -8.28 6.94
CA PHE A 14 0.94 -9.32 6.08
C PHE A 14 1.85 -9.62 4.89
N LEU A 15 2.31 -8.59 4.16
CA LEU A 15 3.19 -8.76 2.99
C LEU A 15 4.54 -9.36 3.37
N LEU A 16 5.12 -8.96 4.50
CA LEU A 16 6.37 -9.55 5.03
C LEU A 16 6.17 -11.02 5.38
N VAL A 17 5.08 -11.36 6.07
CA VAL A 17 4.75 -12.75 6.39
C VAL A 17 4.46 -13.54 5.12
N TYR A 18 3.74 -12.97 4.16
CA TYR A 18 3.45 -13.60 2.87
C TYR A 18 4.72 -14.00 2.13
N THR A 19 5.73 -13.11 2.06
CA THR A 19 7.00 -13.43 1.40
C THR A 19 7.75 -14.58 2.08
N LYS A 20 7.70 -14.68 3.41
CA LYS A 20 8.31 -15.76 4.19
C LYS A 20 7.53 -17.07 4.05
N VAL A 21 6.22 -17.01 4.14
CA VAL A 21 5.32 -18.19 4.07
C VAL A 21 5.41 -18.87 2.70
N ARG A 22 5.65 -18.12 1.64
CA ARG A 22 5.90 -18.67 0.30
C ARG A 22 7.10 -19.64 0.25
N GLN A 23 8.05 -19.53 1.17
CA GLN A 23 9.23 -20.40 1.25
C GLN A 23 8.97 -21.63 2.12
N MET A 24 7.97 -21.58 3.02
CA MET A 24 7.63 -22.69 3.93
C MET A 24 6.90 -23.81 3.19
N GLU A 25 7.19 -25.06 3.52
CA GLU A 25 6.52 -26.20 2.89
C GLU A 25 5.25 -26.59 3.64
N LYS A 26 5.37 -26.79 4.94
CA LYS A 26 4.27 -27.20 5.82
C LYS A 26 4.37 -26.46 7.15
N VAL A 27 3.24 -26.27 7.77
CA VAL A 27 3.11 -25.72 9.13
C VAL A 27 2.11 -26.58 9.91
N ASN A 28 2.18 -26.56 11.22
CA ASN A 28 1.17 -27.20 12.07
C ASN A 28 -0.15 -26.41 12.02
N TRP A 29 -1.24 -27.04 12.42
CA TRP A 29 -2.59 -26.46 12.38
C TRP A 29 -2.71 -25.15 13.18
N GLY A 30 -2.03 -25.05 14.32
CA GLY A 30 -2.05 -23.83 15.14
C GLY A 30 -1.42 -22.65 14.41
N VAL A 31 -0.28 -22.84 13.75
CA VAL A 31 0.36 -21.81 12.93
C VAL A 31 -0.48 -21.46 11.71
N ALA A 32 -1.08 -22.44 11.03
CA ALA A 32 -1.98 -22.19 9.91
C ALA A 32 -3.19 -21.33 10.34
N PHE A 33 -3.76 -21.60 11.50
CA PHE A 33 -4.85 -20.82 12.06
C PHE A 33 -4.42 -19.39 12.41
N LEU A 34 -3.23 -19.20 13.00
CA LEU A 34 -2.70 -17.87 13.29
C LEU A 34 -2.42 -17.06 12.00
N LEU A 35 -1.91 -17.72 10.96
CA LEU A 35 -1.72 -17.11 9.65
C LEU A 35 -3.06 -16.68 9.03
N PHE A 36 -4.07 -17.54 9.12
CA PHE A 36 -5.41 -17.21 8.68
C PHE A 36 -5.99 -15.99 9.43
N LEU A 37 -5.88 -15.95 10.75
CA LEU A 37 -6.33 -14.81 11.55
C LEU A 37 -5.58 -13.52 11.19
N LEU A 38 -4.26 -13.60 11.03
CA LEU A 38 -3.48 -12.45 10.56
C LEU A 38 -3.99 -11.96 9.20
N GLY A 39 -4.28 -12.89 8.29
CA GLY A 39 -4.90 -12.57 7.01
C GLY A 39 -6.23 -11.83 7.18
N VAL A 40 -7.16 -12.37 7.97
CA VAL A 40 -8.48 -11.74 8.22
C VAL A 40 -8.32 -10.33 8.79
N ILE A 41 -7.50 -10.17 9.82
CA ILE A 41 -7.28 -8.86 10.46
C ILE A 41 -6.69 -7.86 9.46
N SER A 42 -5.68 -8.27 8.69
CA SER A 42 -5.04 -7.40 7.69
C SER A 42 -5.99 -7.06 6.54
N GLY A 43 -6.80 -8.03 6.08
CA GLY A 43 -7.78 -7.82 5.02
C GLY A 43 -8.99 -6.98 5.45
N TRP A 44 -9.20 -6.80 6.73
CA TRP A 44 -10.33 -6.01 7.28
C TRP A 44 -9.88 -4.61 7.72
N THR A 45 -8.85 -4.04 7.11
CA THR A 45 -8.30 -2.75 7.55
C THR A 45 -8.77 -1.56 6.71
N HIS A 46 -8.14 -1.30 5.58
CA HIS A 46 -8.36 -0.09 4.78
C HIS A 46 -8.69 -0.44 3.33
N GLU A 47 -9.81 0.06 2.83
CA GLU A 47 -10.38 -0.33 1.53
C GLU A 47 -9.40 -0.25 0.36
N SER A 48 -8.73 0.88 0.16
CA SER A 48 -7.84 1.05 -1.00
C SER A 48 -6.65 0.07 -0.95
N LEU A 49 -5.92 0.02 0.18
CA LEU A 49 -4.78 -0.89 0.36
C LEU A 49 -5.16 -2.35 0.17
N VAL A 50 -6.29 -2.74 0.77
CA VAL A 50 -6.74 -4.13 0.77
C VAL A 50 -7.20 -4.58 -0.61
N ILE A 51 -7.86 -3.72 -1.37
CA ILE A 51 -8.29 -4.01 -2.74
C ILE A 51 -7.08 -4.13 -3.66
N GLY A 52 -6.11 -3.21 -3.55
CA GLY A 52 -4.85 -3.28 -4.29
C GLY A 52 -4.10 -4.58 -4.04
N ILE A 53 -3.92 -4.96 -2.77
CA ILE A 53 -3.24 -6.20 -2.38
C ILE A 53 -4.04 -7.44 -2.85
N SER A 54 -5.38 -7.45 -2.63
CA SER A 54 -6.23 -8.58 -3.03
C SER A 54 -6.17 -8.85 -4.52
N GLY A 55 -6.30 -7.80 -5.33
CA GLY A 55 -6.23 -7.93 -6.78
C GLY A 55 -4.84 -8.32 -7.26
N ALA A 56 -3.77 -7.79 -6.67
CA ALA A 56 -2.40 -8.17 -7.01
C ALA A 56 -2.13 -9.65 -6.68
N LEU A 57 -2.58 -10.14 -5.53
CA LEU A 57 -2.51 -11.55 -5.18
C LEU A 57 -3.29 -12.41 -6.18
N PHE A 58 -4.49 -12.00 -6.54
CA PHE A 58 -5.29 -12.72 -7.53
C PHE A 58 -4.57 -12.84 -8.87
N ILE A 59 -4.02 -11.74 -9.40
CA ILE A 59 -3.23 -11.77 -10.64
C ILE A 59 -2.02 -12.69 -10.51
N ILE A 60 -1.27 -12.61 -9.40
CA ILE A 60 -0.10 -13.47 -9.18
C ILE A 60 -0.50 -14.94 -9.16
N TYR A 61 -1.61 -15.29 -8.50
CA TYR A 61 -2.09 -16.67 -8.50
C TYR A 61 -2.50 -17.13 -9.90
N CYS A 62 -3.21 -16.31 -10.67
CA CYS A 62 -3.58 -16.63 -12.05
C CYS A 62 -2.34 -16.83 -12.94
N VAL A 63 -1.36 -15.93 -12.87
CA VAL A 63 -0.15 -15.99 -13.71
C VAL A 63 0.79 -17.12 -13.30
N GLN A 64 0.88 -17.42 -12.00
CA GLN A 64 1.83 -18.40 -11.47
C GLN A 64 1.20 -19.78 -11.25
N TYR A 65 -0.11 -19.94 -11.40
CA TYR A 65 -0.82 -21.20 -11.11
C TYR A 65 -0.20 -22.43 -11.80
N ASN A 66 0.17 -22.29 -13.05
CA ASN A 66 0.78 -23.37 -13.83
C ASN A 66 2.26 -23.61 -13.50
N LYS A 67 2.93 -22.64 -12.87
CA LYS A 67 4.37 -22.71 -12.57
C LYS A 67 4.65 -23.17 -11.15
N ARG A 68 3.76 -22.80 -10.22
CA ARG A 68 3.94 -23.09 -8.80
C ARG A 68 2.57 -23.23 -8.12
N LYS A 69 2.33 -24.38 -7.54
CA LYS A 69 1.14 -24.61 -6.69
C LYS A 69 1.34 -23.90 -5.34
N PRO A 70 0.34 -23.16 -4.85
CA PRO A 70 0.39 -22.56 -3.53
C PRO A 70 0.47 -23.62 -2.44
N LYS A 71 1.23 -23.36 -1.39
CA LYS A 71 1.41 -24.26 -0.27
C LYS A 71 0.36 -24.00 0.82
N SER A 72 0.09 -24.99 1.67
CA SER A 72 -0.92 -24.90 2.73
C SER A 72 -0.83 -23.63 3.60
N PRO A 73 0.34 -23.20 4.10
CA PRO A 73 0.43 -21.97 4.90
C PRO A 73 0.15 -20.70 4.10
N GLU A 74 0.52 -20.70 2.82
CA GLU A 74 0.23 -19.57 1.92
C GLU A 74 -1.28 -19.48 1.65
N ILE A 75 -1.95 -20.62 1.43
CA ILE A 75 -3.40 -20.69 1.23
C ILE A 75 -4.13 -20.17 2.47
N ALA A 76 -3.73 -20.59 3.68
CA ALA A 76 -4.36 -20.15 4.91
C ALA A 76 -4.28 -18.63 5.08
N LEU A 77 -3.09 -18.05 4.89
CA LEU A 77 -2.86 -16.63 5.02
C LEU A 77 -3.67 -15.81 4.00
N VAL A 78 -3.66 -16.21 2.73
CA VAL A 78 -4.33 -15.49 1.64
C VAL A 78 -5.84 -15.67 1.68
N ALA A 79 -6.33 -16.86 2.02
CA ALA A 79 -7.77 -17.10 2.21
C ALA A 79 -8.32 -16.23 3.36
N GLY A 80 -7.56 -16.13 4.47
CA GLY A 80 -7.90 -15.21 5.55
C GLY A 80 -7.97 -13.75 5.07
N PHE A 81 -6.98 -13.31 4.29
CA PHE A 81 -6.94 -11.95 3.76
C PHE A 81 -8.15 -11.65 2.85
N TRP A 82 -8.48 -12.55 1.94
CA TRP A 82 -9.66 -12.38 1.08
C TRP A 82 -10.97 -12.42 1.85
N LEU A 83 -11.07 -13.24 2.90
CA LEU A 83 -12.23 -13.23 3.78
C LEU A 83 -12.36 -11.87 4.50
N GLY A 84 -11.27 -11.34 5.06
CA GLY A 84 -11.25 -10.02 5.68
C GLY A 84 -11.63 -8.91 4.69
N THR A 85 -11.12 -8.96 3.46
CA THR A 85 -11.50 -8.05 2.38
C THR A 85 -12.98 -8.13 2.06
N LEU A 86 -13.53 -9.33 1.95
CA LEU A 86 -14.95 -9.55 1.69
C LEU A 86 -15.81 -8.95 2.81
N LEU A 87 -15.47 -9.21 4.06
CA LEU A 87 -16.16 -8.65 5.22
C LEU A 87 -16.12 -7.11 5.22
N LEU A 88 -14.98 -6.52 4.86
CA LEU A 88 -14.83 -5.07 4.73
C LEU A 88 -15.77 -4.52 3.63
N CYS A 89 -15.76 -5.10 2.45
CA CYS A 89 -16.60 -4.67 1.32
C CYS A 89 -18.11 -4.84 1.61
N LEU A 90 -18.48 -5.83 2.40
CA LEU A 90 -19.87 -6.07 2.80
C LEU A 90 -20.32 -5.17 3.97
N SER A 91 -19.41 -4.45 4.61
CA SER A 91 -19.73 -3.60 5.75
C SER A 91 -20.71 -2.47 5.39
N PRO A 92 -21.63 -2.08 6.30
CA PRO A 92 -22.54 -0.97 6.05
C PRO A 92 -21.82 0.35 5.73
N ALA A 93 -20.66 0.58 6.33
CA ALA A 93 -19.84 1.76 6.09
C ALA A 93 -19.27 1.81 4.66
N ALA A 94 -18.87 0.67 4.08
CA ALA A 94 -18.42 0.59 2.70
C ALA A 94 -19.58 0.84 1.72
N ARG A 95 -20.74 0.25 2.00
CA ARG A 95 -21.96 0.45 1.18
C ARG A 95 -22.44 1.89 1.21
N GLY A 96 -22.44 2.54 2.36
CA GLY A 96 -22.81 3.96 2.49
C GLY A 96 -21.90 4.87 1.67
N ARG A 97 -20.59 4.56 1.59
CA ARG A 97 -19.65 5.34 0.77
C ARG A 97 -19.85 5.14 -0.73
N ALA A 98 -20.28 3.97 -1.15
CA ALA A 98 -20.56 3.69 -2.55
C ALA A 98 -21.80 4.44 -3.11
N SER A 99 -22.66 4.98 -2.25
CA SER A 99 -23.85 5.74 -2.64
C SER A 99 -23.60 7.24 -2.85
N PHE A 100 -22.39 7.76 -2.59
CA PHE A 100 -22.07 9.16 -2.83
C PHE A 100 -21.80 9.43 -4.32
N ASP A 101 -22.12 10.64 -4.77
CA ASP A 101 -21.76 11.10 -6.11
C ASP A 101 -20.25 10.97 -6.34
N HIS A 102 -19.90 10.31 -7.42
CA HIS A 102 -18.51 10.12 -7.80
C HIS A 102 -18.05 11.30 -8.67
N PRO A 103 -16.81 11.80 -8.48
CA PRO A 103 -16.22 12.77 -9.38
C PRO A 103 -16.08 12.16 -10.77
N SER A 104 -16.03 13.01 -11.80
CA SER A 104 -15.78 12.53 -13.15
C SER A 104 -14.41 11.83 -13.24
N ILE A 105 -14.27 10.92 -14.21
CA ILE A 105 -12.99 10.26 -14.49
C ILE A 105 -11.88 11.28 -14.73
N TRP A 106 -12.22 12.40 -15.39
CA TRP A 106 -11.26 13.47 -15.67
C TRP A 106 -10.79 14.20 -14.42
N GLU A 107 -11.71 14.55 -13.51
CA GLU A 107 -11.35 15.17 -12.22
C GLU A 107 -10.49 14.25 -11.38
N THR A 108 -10.84 12.96 -11.33
CA THR A 108 -10.05 11.94 -10.65
C THR A 108 -8.64 11.81 -11.24
N PHE A 109 -8.53 11.82 -12.58
CA PHE A 109 -7.26 11.75 -13.29
C PHE A 109 -6.36 12.96 -12.97
N LEU A 110 -6.92 14.18 -12.97
CA LEU A 110 -6.18 15.39 -12.62
C LEU A 110 -5.72 15.37 -11.16
N LEU A 111 -6.54 14.86 -10.25
CA LEU A 111 -6.18 14.71 -8.84
C LEU A 111 -5.04 13.69 -8.67
N ILE A 112 -5.10 12.55 -9.38
CA ILE A 112 -4.03 11.55 -9.39
C ILE A 112 -2.72 12.17 -9.88
N ILE A 113 -2.74 12.90 -10.99
CA ILE A 113 -1.55 13.58 -11.53
C ILE A 113 -0.98 14.59 -10.54
N GLY A 114 -1.82 15.34 -9.83
CA GLY A 114 -1.37 16.38 -8.90
C GLY A 114 -0.72 15.85 -7.62
N GLU A 115 -1.08 14.66 -7.19
CA GLU A 115 -0.77 14.18 -5.83
C GLU A 115 0.26 13.05 -5.75
N LEU A 116 0.52 12.30 -6.83
CA LEU A 116 1.38 11.12 -6.82
C LEU A 116 2.89 11.44 -6.91
N ARG A 117 3.45 12.04 -5.88
CA ARG A 117 4.85 12.52 -5.88
C ARG A 117 5.87 11.39 -5.89
N ALA A 118 5.75 10.41 -4.99
CA ALA A 118 6.69 9.29 -4.92
C ALA A 118 6.59 8.40 -6.16
N PHE A 119 5.39 8.26 -6.72
CA PHE A 119 5.19 7.53 -7.96
C PHE A 119 5.94 8.18 -9.15
N TYR A 120 5.94 9.49 -9.27
CA TYR A 120 6.71 10.18 -10.34
C TYR A 120 8.22 10.02 -10.16
N VAL A 121 8.71 10.11 -8.92
CA VAL A 121 10.13 9.86 -8.63
C VAL A 121 10.49 8.42 -8.99
N LEU A 122 9.63 7.45 -8.67
CA LEU A 122 9.81 6.06 -9.05
C LEU A 122 9.88 5.90 -10.58
N LEU A 123 8.92 6.50 -11.28
CA LEU A 123 8.82 6.43 -12.74
C LEU A 123 10.06 7.03 -13.41
N PHE A 124 10.51 8.20 -12.93
CA PHE A 124 11.74 8.83 -13.40
C PHE A 124 12.97 7.94 -13.19
N LEU A 125 13.12 7.36 -11.99
CA LEU A 125 14.26 6.48 -11.71
C LEU A 125 14.22 5.16 -12.50
N LEU A 126 13.04 4.60 -12.75
CA LEU A 126 12.90 3.41 -13.61
C LEU A 126 13.30 3.74 -15.05
N VAL A 127 12.85 4.87 -15.60
CA VAL A 127 13.21 5.34 -16.92
C VAL A 127 14.72 5.61 -17.01
N TYR A 128 15.28 6.31 -16.03
CA TYR A 128 16.72 6.57 -15.94
C TYR A 128 17.52 5.26 -15.93
N THR A 129 17.10 4.31 -15.10
CA THR A 129 17.77 3.00 -15.00
C THR A 129 17.69 2.23 -16.31
N PHE A 130 16.53 2.25 -16.97
CA PHE A 130 16.34 1.63 -18.28
C PHE A 130 17.31 2.18 -19.32
N PHE A 131 17.44 3.49 -19.45
CA PHE A 131 18.38 4.11 -20.38
C PHE A 131 19.83 3.81 -20.05
N ARG A 132 20.19 3.79 -18.76
CA ARG A 132 21.53 3.44 -18.28
C ARG A 132 21.88 1.99 -18.62
N GLU A 133 20.97 1.05 -18.38
CA GLU A 133 21.18 -0.37 -18.70
C GLU A 133 21.30 -0.58 -20.21
N LYS A 134 20.44 0.07 -21.01
CA LYS A 134 20.53 0.01 -22.48
C LYS A 134 21.88 0.51 -22.98
N ARG A 135 22.41 1.58 -22.39
CA ARG A 135 23.73 2.12 -22.73
C ARG A 135 24.87 1.15 -22.37
N ASN A 136 24.73 0.41 -21.29
CA ASN A 136 25.75 -0.52 -20.78
C ASN A 136 25.59 -1.95 -21.34
N ASN A 137 24.67 -2.18 -22.28
CA ASN A 137 24.35 -3.48 -22.87
C ASN A 137 23.97 -4.58 -21.85
N ASN A 138 23.39 -4.19 -20.69
CA ASN A 138 23.11 -5.05 -19.55
C ASN A 138 21.61 -5.06 -19.25
N ASN A 139 20.81 -5.67 -20.12
CA ASN A 139 19.34 -5.69 -20.01
C ASN A 139 18.79 -6.64 -18.93
N HIS A 140 19.64 -7.26 -18.11
CA HIS A 140 19.21 -8.32 -17.20
C HIS A 140 18.74 -7.83 -15.84
N THR A 141 19.28 -6.72 -15.34
CA THR A 141 19.07 -6.27 -13.96
C THR A 141 17.64 -5.74 -13.74
N LEU A 142 17.19 -4.88 -14.65
CA LEU A 142 15.86 -4.26 -14.53
C LEU A 142 14.72 -5.28 -14.72
N ARG A 143 14.89 -6.22 -15.68
CA ARG A 143 13.92 -7.30 -15.89
C ARG A 143 13.79 -8.20 -14.66
N LYS A 144 14.91 -8.55 -14.03
CA LYS A 144 14.94 -9.30 -12.77
C LYS A 144 14.26 -8.53 -11.67
N PHE A 145 14.59 -7.23 -11.53
CA PHE A 145 13.97 -6.35 -10.53
C PHE A 145 12.44 -6.31 -10.66
N PHE A 146 11.90 -6.15 -11.87
CA PHE A 146 10.46 -6.19 -12.10
C PHE A 146 9.86 -7.55 -11.72
N TYR A 147 10.52 -8.64 -12.06
CA TYR A 147 10.04 -9.97 -11.71
C TYR A 147 10.03 -10.21 -10.20
N ASP A 148 11.08 -9.82 -9.50
CA ASP A 148 11.22 -10.00 -8.05
C ASP A 148 10.26 -9.09 -7.26
N ASN A 149 9.87 -7.95 -7.84
CA ASN A 149 8.98 -6.97 -7.21
C ASN A 149 7.58 -6.88 -7.84
N GLN A 150 7.19 -7.83 -8.70
CA GLN A 150 5.93 -7.81 -9.45
C GLN A 150 4.69 -7.61 -8.57
N LEU A 151 4.68 -8.13 -7.33
CA LEU A 151 3.57 -7.95 -6.40
C LEU A 151 3.29 -6.46 -6.13
N TYR A 152 4.31 -5.68 -5.84
CA TYR A 152 4.16 -4.25 -5.53
C TYR A 152 3.74 -3.45 -6.77
N PHE A 153 4.25 -3.80 -7.96
CA PHE A 153 3.81 -3.19 -9.21
C PHE A 153 2.34 -3.48 -9.53
N TYR A 154 1.89 -4.72 -9.28
CA TYR A 154 0.48 -5.06 -9.45
C TYR A 154 -0.41 -4.33 -8.43
N ILE A 155 0.04 -4.16 -7.19
CA ILE A 155 -0.72 -3.37 -6.20
C ILE A 155 -0.91 -1.93 -6.70
N ILE A 156 0.17 -1.26 -7.12
CA ILE A 156 0.09 0.11 -7.65
C ILE A 156 -0.84 0.17 -8.87
N LEU A 157 -0.71 -0.75 -9.81
CA LEU A 157 -1.53 -0.78 -11.02
C LEU A 157 -3.01 -0.94 -10.69
N ILE A 158 -3.34 -1.87 -9.80
CA ILE A 158 -4.73 -2.12 -9.41
C ILE A 158 -5.32 -0.94 -8.65
N GLU A 159 -4.56 -0.35 -7.73
CA GLU A 159 -5.00 0.84 -7.02
C GLU A 159 -5.21 2.03 -7.96
N LEU A 160 -4.36 2.22 -8.98
CA LEU A 160 -4.56 3.24 -10.01
C LEU A 160 -5.85 2.99 -10.80
N VAL A 161 -6.05 1.77 -11.29
CA VAL A 161 -7.25 1.41 -12.05
C VAL A 161 -8.50 1.56 -11.19
N PHE A 162 -8.44 1.06 -9.95
CA PHE A 162 -9.55 1.15 -8.99
C PHE A 162 -9.89 2.61 -8.68
N SER A 163 -8.87 3.46 -8.49
CA SER A 163 -9.01 4.88 -8.26
C SER A 163 -9.71 5.59 -9.43
N LEU A 164 -9.35 5.25 -10.66
CA LEU A 164 -9.95 5.82 -11.86
C LEU A 164 -11.40 5.38 -12.06
N VAL A 165 -11.71 4.11 -11.77
CA VAL A 165 -13.05 3.54 -11.99
C VAL A 165 -14.05 4.01 -10.95
N ILE A 166 -13.66 4.06 -9.68
CA ILE A 166 -14.57 4.42 -8.59
C ILE A 166 -14.68 5.93 -8.40
N GLY A 167 -13.69 6.68 -8.85
CA GLY A 167 -13.63 8.12 -8.67
C GLY A 167 -13.37 8.51 -7.20
N PHE A 168 -12.23 9.13 -6.91
CA PHE A 168 -11.89 9.52 -5.55
C PHE A 168 -11.98 11.03 -5.36
N ARG A 169 -12.65 11.43 -4.27
CA ARG A 169 -12.66 12.83 -3.81
C ARG A 169 -11.51 13.16 -2.87
N ASN A 170 -10.79 12.16 -2.39
CA ASN A 170 -9.89 12.36 -1.26
C ASN A 170 -8.49 11.81 -1.55
N VAL A 171 -7.48 12.68 -1.50
CA VAL A 171 -6.06 12.35 -1.65
C VAL A 171 -5.61 11.17 -0.79
N ARG A 172 -6.25 10.97 0.38
CA ARG A 172 -5.95 9.88 1.29
C ARG A 172 -6.13 8.49 0.69
N GLN A 173 -6.94 8.38 -0.37
CA GLN A 173 -7.19 7.10 -1.05
C GLN A 173 -6.04 6.70 -1.99
N LEU A 174 -5.19 7.66 -2.37
CA LEU A 174 -3.99 7.41 -3.17
C LEU A 174 -2.78 7.01 -2.29
N PHE A 175 -2.97 6.95 -0.98
CA PHE A 175 -1.90 6.65 -0.01
C PHE A 175 -1.21 5.32 -0.29
N GLY A 176 -1.92 4.29 -0.72
CA GLY A 176 -1.33 2.99 -1.04
C GLY A 176 -0.38 3.06 -2.23
N ILE A 177 -0.75 3.79 -3.28
CA ILE A 177 0.11 4.00 -4.46
C ILE A 177 1.43 4.67 -4.04
N GLU A 178 1.35 5.73 -3.23
CA GLU A 178 2.51 6.43 -2.71
C GLU A 178 3.38 5.52 -1.82
N LEU A 179 2.76 4.79 -0.90
CA LEU A 179 3.45 3.85 -0.01
C LEU A 179 4.24 2.81 -0.79
N PHE A 180 3.59 2.12 -1.73
CA PHE A 180 4.24 1.06 -2.50
C PHE A 180 5.25 1.61 -3.50
N SER A 181 5.07 2.82 -4.00
CA SER A 181 6.08 3.54 -4.78
C SER A 181 7.35 3.78 -3.96
N VAL A 182 7.23 4.21 -2.70
CA VAL A 182 8.36 4.37 -1.78
C VAL A 182 9.04 3.02 -1.50
N VAL A 183 8.27 1.95 -1.26
CA VAL A 183 8.83 0.60 -1.04
C VAL A 183 9.66 0.14 -2.25
N ILE A 184 9.15 0.32 -3.46
CA ILE A 184 9.86 -0.04 -4.69
C ILE A 184 11.10 0.87 -4.88
N LEU A 185 11.00 2.17 -4.58
CA LEU A 185 12.13 3.10 -4.63
C LEU A 185 13.28 2.66 -3.72
N ILE A 186 12.98 2.32 -2.46
CA ILE A 186 13.98 1.83 -1.50
C ILE A 186 14.64 0.56 -2.03
N LYS A 187 13.87 -0.37 -2.58
CA LYS A 187 14.40 -1.61 -3.16
C LYS A 187 15.25 -1.33 -4.40
N LEU A 188 14.80 -0.48 -5.31
CA LEU A 188 15.54 -0.09 -6.51
C LEU A 188 16.89 0.54 -6.16
N ILE A 189 16.89 1.43 -5.17
CA ILE A 189 18.11 2.06 -4.66
C ILE A 189 19.01 1.00 -4.02
N SER A 190 18.48 0.08 -3.21
CA SER A 190 19.28 -0.95 -2.53
C SER A 190 19.90 -1.97 -3.47
N GLU A 191 19.23 -2.33 -4.57
CA GLU A 191 19.74 -3.29 -5.56
C GLU A 191 20.72 -2.67 -6.55
N GLN A 192 20.54 -1.40 -6.88
CA GLN A 192 21.47 -0.70 -7.77
C GLN A 192 22.77 -0.27 -7.08
N THR A 193 22.81 -0.40 -5.76
CA THR A 193 23.98 0.03 -5.00
C THR A 193 25.07 -1.04 -4.95
N SER A 194 25.87 -1.11 -6.00
CA SER A 194 27.31 -0.92 -5.81
C SER A 194 27.62 0.52 -5.29
N PHE A 195 26.61 1.17 -4.68
CA PHE A 195 26.72 2.45 -4.00
C PHE A 195 27.58 2.25 -2.76
N ASN A 196 28.63 3.02 -2.65
CA ASN A 196 29.40 3.21 -1.44
C ASN A 196 28.47 3.17 -0.23
N ALA A 197 28.76 2.34 0.77
CA ALA A 197 27.95 2.21 2.00
C ALA A 197 27.65 3.56 2.66
N VAL A 198 28.50 4.56 2.43
CA VAL A 198 28.33 5.97 2.83
C VAL A 198 27.09 6.61 2.19
N TRP A 199 26.86 6.38 0.90
CA TRP A 199 25.69 6.95 0.18
C TRP A 199 24.37 6.35 0.66
N CYS A 200 24.30 5.04 0.84
CA CYS A 200 23.11 4.37 1.40
C CYS A 200 22.80 4.89 2.81
N ARG A 201 23.83 5.09 3.62
CA ARG A 201 23.70 5.64 4.97
C ARG A 201 23.19 7.08 4.95
N SER A 202 23.72 7.91 4.05
CA SER A 202 23.29 9.31 3.89
C SER A 202 21.84 9.39 3.40
N VAL A 203 21.44 8.61 2.39
CA VAL A 203 20.06 8.58 1.88
C VAL A 203 19.10 8.07 2.96
N SER A 204 19.47 7.04 3.73
CA SER A 204 18.66 6.54 4.84
C SER A 204 18.50 7.57 5.95
N ILE A 205 19.55 8.33 6.28
CA ILE A 205 19.48 9.40 7.26
C ILE A 205 18.58 10.55 6.76
N VAL A 206 18.71 10.96 5.50
CA VAL A 206 17.87 12.00 4.91
C VAL A 206 16.40 11.57 4.87
N ALA A 207 16.12 10.32 4.48
CA ALA A 207 14.76 9.78 4.47
C ALA A 207 14.17 9.69 5.89
N ALA A 208 14.95 9.20 6.86
CA ALA A 208 14.52 9.15 8.25
C ALA A 208 14.27 10.55 8.82
N SER A 209 15.16 11.52 8.53
CA SER A 209 14.99 12.92 8.94
C SER A 209 13.75 13.55 8.32
N ALA A 210 13.47 13.28 7.04
CA ALA A 210 12.27 13.76 6.36
C ALA A 210 11.00 13.19 6.99
N ILE A 211 10.99 11.90 7.36
CA ILE A 211 9.87 11.27 8.06
C ILE A 211 9.67 11.90 9.45
N VAL A 212 10.73 12.09 10.22
CA VAL A 212 10.66 12.72 11.55
C VAL A 212 10.15 14.16 11.45
N LEU A 213 10.66 14.94 10.49
CA LEU A 213 10.19 16.31 10.24
C LEU A 213 8.71 16.30 9.83
N HIS A 214 8.30 15.41 8.94
CA HIS A 214 6.91 15.28 8.54
C HIS A 214 6.01 14.95 9.73
N MET A 215 6.41 13.99 10.57
CA MET A 215 5.69 13.65 11.80
C MET A 215 5.63 14.82 12.77
N ALA A 216 6.71 15.59 12.93
CA ALA A 216 6.75 16.78 13.79
C ALA A 216 5.78 17.87 13.34
N PHE A 217 5.49 17.96 12.03
CA PHE A 217 4.47 18.89 11.52
C PHE A 217 3.06 18.33 11.57
N VAL A 218 2.88 17.05 11.29
CA VAL A 218 1.55 16.42 11.22
C VAL A 218 0.93 16.27 12.61
N ILE A 219 1.71 15.93 13.62
CA ILE A 219 1.19 15.71 14.99
C ILE A 219 0.57 17.00 15.57
N PRO A 220 1.23 18.18 15.55
CA PRO A 220 0.61 19.41 16.03
C PRO A 220 -0.61 19.85 15.22
N CYS A 221 -0.61 19.63 13.89
CA CYS A 221 -1.80 19.92 13.08
C CYS A 221 -2.96 19.00 13.43
N ALA A 222 -2.72 17.71 13.64
CA ALA A 222 -3.74 16.75 14.01
C ALA A 222 -4.33 17.05 15.41
N THR A 223 -3.50 17.44 16.37
CA THR A 223 -3.96 17.81 17.72
C THR A 223 -4.78 19.08 17.72
N ARG A 224 -4.40 20.10 16.95
CA ARG A 224 -5.20 21.33 16.78
C ARG A 224 -6.54 21.05 16.13
N THR A 225 -6.58 20.26 15.06
CA THR A 225 -7.82 19.90 14.38
C THR A 225 -8.75 19.10 15.31
N HIS A 226 -8.18 18.21 16.16
CA HIS A 226 -8.96 17.47 17.14
C HIS A 226 -9.54 18.37 18.22
N ALA A 227 -8.77 19.32 18.74
CA ALA A 227 -9.26 20.30 19.71
C ALA A 227 -10.37 21.18 19.12
N GLN A 228 -10.22 21.68 17.91
CA GLN A 228 -11.26 22.44 17.22
C GLN A 228 -12.53 21.63 16.99
N PHE A 229 -12.39 20.34 16.67
CA PHE A 229 -13.56 19.46 16.53
C PHE A 229 -14.29 19.24 17.85
N GLN A 230 -13.56 19.07 18.94
CA GLN A 230 -14.17 18.96 20.28
C GLN A 230 -14.89 20.25 20.69
N ASP A 231 -14.31 21.41 20.41
CA ASP A 231 -14.95 22.72 20.67
C ASP A 231 -16.28 22.86 19.89
N ILE A 232 -16.29 22.47 18.63
CA ILE A 232 -17.51 22.50 17.81
C ILE A 232 -18.57 21.55 18.37
N VAL A 233 -18.19 20.32 18.74
CA VAL A 233 -19.13 19.33 19.31
C VAL A 233 -19.70 19.80 20.64
N THR A 234 -18.87 20.35 21.54
CA THR A 234 -19.35 20.89 22.84
C THR A 234 -20.25 22.09 22.66
N THR A 235 -19.93 23.00 21.71
CA THR A 235 -20.79 24.15 21.42
C THR A 235 -22.13 23.70 20.83
N TYR A 236 -22.16 22.68 20.00
CA TYR A 236 -23.40 22.13 19.43
C TYR A 236 -24.28 21.47 20.49
N LEU A 237 -23.70 20.68 21.38
CA LEU A 237 -24.43 20.02 22.49
C LEU A 237 -25.03 21.04 23.47
N HIS A 238 -24.32 22.13 23.77
CA HIS A 238 -24.84 23.19 24.62
C HIS A 238 -25.90 24.09 23.95
N SER A 239 -25.98 24.10 22.62
CA SER A 239 -27.00 24.86 21.89
C SER A 239 -28.35 24.13 21.79
N GLU A 240 -28.39 22.82 22.05
CA GLU A 240 -29.64 22.05 22.07
C GLU A 240 -30.30 22.02 23.44
N ASP A 241 -29.60 22.43 24.51
CA ASP A 241 -30.13 22.47 25.89
C ASP A 241 -30.73 23.83 26.29
N GLY A 242 -30.85 24.79 25.36
CA GLY A 242 -31.47 26.12 25.56
C GLY A 242 -32.64 26.37 24.63
#